data_412a3f83bf5879333b06ebe75b87b624
#
_entry.id   412a3f83bf5879333b06ebe75b87b624
#
_cell.length_a   1.000
_cell.length_b   1.000
_cell.length_c   1.000
_cell.angle_alpha   90.00
_cell.angle_beta   90.00
_cell.angle_gamma   90.00
#
_symmetry.space_group_name_H-M   'P 1'
#
loop_
_entity.id
_entity.type
_entity.pdbx_description
1 polymer ?
#
loop_
_entity_poly.entity_id
_entity_poly.type
_entity_poly.pdbx_seq_one_letter_code
_entity_poly.pdbx_strand_id
1 'polypeptide(L)'
;MKTIEKYTIIKNTDKATLFRCFISEVNEETEFWMQKSKYEEKENTIHIEDDVWEKKLEELKQPKVIPAIVIYVENAEELEKTWKLILSAELRSISLTPWLFVPKSLILEIAEKEEKIIFKVPQWFWEKSLSQLIKDQLEFFNKDRESDFFEKEDFNLKNKIEEG
;
A
#
# COMPACT_ATOMS: atom_id res chain seq x y z
N MET A 1 34.42 10.60 3.98
CA MET A 1 33.22 11.46 3.82
C MET A 1 32.48 11.10 2.55
N LYS A 2 31.17 10.85 2.65
CA LYS A 2 30.33 10.58 1.49
C LYS A 2 30.00 11.89 0.78
N THR A 3 30.20 11.93 -0.51
CA THR A 3 29.92 13.08 -1.36
C THR A 3 28.86 12.73 -2.40
N ILE A 4 27.80 13.53 -2.50
CA ILE A 4 26.71 13.35 -3.47
C ILE A 4 26.69 14.56 -4.37
N GLU A 5 26.98 14.37 -5.66
CA GLU A 5 27.06 15.44 -6.66
C GLU A 5 25.76 15.69 -7.42
N LYS A 6 24.99 14.62 -7.64
CA LYS A 6 23.70 14.69 -8.36
C LYS A 6 22.55 14.28 -7.46
N TYR A 7 21.70 15.23 -7.15
CA TYR A 7 20.54 15.01 -6.29
C TYR A 7 19.43 16.00 -6.61
N THR A 8 18.23 15.64 -6.17
CA THR A 8 17.05 16.50 -6.23
C THR A 8 16.50 16.67 -4.83
N ILE A 9 16.13 17.88 -4.45
CA ILE A 9 15.45 18.15 -3.19
C ILE A 9 13.95 18.03 -3.44
N ILE A 10 13.31 17.06 -2.80
CA ILE A 10 11.87 16.81 -2.96
C ILE A 10 11.06 17.63 -1.97
N LYS A 11 11.55 17.70 -0.72
CA LYS A 11 10.87 18.42 0.35
C LYS A 11 11.91 18.97 1.32
N ASN A 12 11.62 20.13 1.89
CA ASN A 12 12.50 20.79 2.82
C ASN A 12 11.70 21.26 4.03
N THR A 13 12.16 20.92 5.21
CA THR A 13 11.61 21.38 6.48
C THR A 13 12.69 22.15 7.25
N ASP A 14 12.34 22.76 8.39
CA ASP A 14 13.31 23.51 9.20
C ASP A 14 14.48 22.65 9.70
N LYS A 15 14.24 21.35 9.93
CA LYS A 15 15.22 20.44 10.55
C LYS A 15 15.78 19.39 9.60
N ALA A 16 15.13 19.09 8.50
CA ALA A 16 15.51 17.99 7.61
C ALA A 16 15.18 18.28 6.15
N THR A 17 15.87 17.58 5.27
CA THR A 17 15.65 17.65 3.82
C THR A 17 15.43 16.26 3.26
N LEU A 18 14.44 16.11 2.38
CA LEU A 18 14.19 14.88 1.64
C LEU A 18 14.91 14.96 0.30
N PHE A 19 15.90 14.09 0.12
CA PHE A 19 16.69 13.99 -1.11
C PHE A 19 16.25 12.82 -1.97
N ARG A 20 16.36 12.99 -3.28
CA ARG A 20 16.28 11.90 -4.26
C ARG A 20 17.59 11.87 -5.02
N CYS A 21 18.26 10.72 -5.02
CA CYS A 21 19.49 10.54 -5.77
C CYS A 21 19.76 9.05 -6.02
N PHE A 22 20.64 8.77 -6.98
CA PHE A 22 21.11 7.43 -7.20
C PHE A 22 22.17 7.07 -6.15
N ILE A 23 21.95 5.99 -5.43
CA ILE A 23 22.88 5.48 -4.41
C ILE A 23 23.56 4.23 -4.94
N SER A 24 24.84 4.33 -5.25
CA SER A 24 25.62 3.23 -5.83
C SER A 24 25.67 1.99 -4.93
N GLU A 25 25.71 2.17 -3.61
CA GLU A 25 25.78 1.09 -2.64
C GLU A 25 24.51 0.22 -2.60
N VAL A 26 23.36 0.76 -3.00
CA VAL A 26 22.10 0.01 -3.14
C VAL A 26 21.69 -0.15 -4.61
N ASN A 27 22.44 0.42 -5.54
CA ASN A 27 22.26 0.35 -6.99
C ASN A 27 20.85 0.74 -7.48
N GLU A 28 20.28 1.78 -6.87
CA GLU A 28 18.96 2.30 -7.26
C GLU A 28 18.79 3.78 -6.90
N GLU A 29 17.85 4.44 -7.59
CA GLU A 29 17.43 5.78 -7.23
C GLU A 29 16.58 5.71 -5.97
N THR A 30 16.93 6.48 -4.95
CA THR A 30 16.36 6.36 -3.61
C THR A 30 16.01 7.73 -3.06
N GLU A 31 14.92 7.81 -2.32
CA GLU A 31 14.55 8.98 -1.53
C GLU A 31 14.90 8.73 -0.06
N PHE A 32 15.51 9.70 0.59
CA PHE A 32 15.82 9.60 2.00
C PHE A 32 15.81 10.95 2.71
N TRP A 33 15.47 10.95 3.97
CA TRP A 33 15.52 12.12 4.83
C TRP A 33 16.90 12.23 5.47
N MET A 34 17.44 13.46 5.51
CA MET A 34 18.66 13.76 6.23
C MET A 34 18.47 15.02 7.06
N GLN A 35 18.81 14.96 8.34
CA GLN A 35 18.77 16.13 9.22
C GLN A 35 19.79 17.17 8.73
N LYS A 36 19.42 18.44 8.72
CA LYS A 36 20.30 19.54 8.27
C LYS A 36 21.59 19.65 9.06
N SER A 37 21.59 19.22 10.31
CA SER A 37 22.79 19.17 11.15
C SER A 37 23.77 18.05 10.79
N LYS A 38 23.38 17.13 9.92
CA LYS A 38 24.14 15.93 9.57
C LYS A 38 24.79 15.98 8.18
N TYR A 39 24.58 17.04 7.43
CA TYR A 39 25.21 17.21 6.13
C TYR A 39 25.58 18.69 5.90
N GLU A 40 26.51 18.90 4.98
CA GLU A 40 26.85 20.23 4.48
C GLU A 40 26.62 20.28 2.97
N GLU A 41 25.99 21.35 2.51
CA GLU A 41 25.84 21.63 1.08
C GLU A 41 26.85 22.71 0.69
N LYS A 42 27.71 22.36 -0.26
CA LYS A 42 28.75 23.27 -0.75
C LYS A 42 28.94 23.06 -2.25
N GLU A 43 28.83 24.15 -3.02
CA GLU A 43 29.01 24.09 -4.49
C GLU A 43 28.10 23.04 -5.18
N ASN A 44 26.82 22.98 -4.81
CA ASN A 44 25.86 22.01 -5.32
C ASN A 44 26.22 20.54 -5.04
N THR A 45 27.02 20.31 -4.02
CA THR A 45 27.45 18.99 -3.58
C THR A 45 27.10 18.83 -2.09
N ILE A 46 26.61 17.65 -1.75
CA ILE A 46 26.29 17.30 -0.35
C ILE A 46 27.44 16.49 0.23
N HIS A 47 27.91 16.90 1.40
CA HIS A 47 28.96 16.20 2.15
C HIS A 47 28.37 15.64 3.45
N ILE A 48 28.50 14.32 3.63
CA ILE A 48 27.98 13.61 4.79
C ILE A 48 29.13 12.85 5.46
N GLU A 49 29.26 12.96 6.78
CA GLU A 49 30.27 12.22 7.52
C GLU A 49 30.07 10.70 7.39
N ASP A 50 31.17 9.96 7.38
CA ASP A 50 31.14 8.51 7.12
C ASP A 50 30.26 7.74 8.10
N ASP A 51 30.30 8.04 9.37
CA ASP A 51 29.49 7.38 10.40
C ASP A 51 27.99 7.64 10.23
N VAL A 52 27.61 8.86 9.84
CA VAL A 52 26.23 9.24 9.53
C VAL A 52 25.75 8.51 8.29
N TRP A 53 26.58 8.45 7.26
CA TRP A 53 26.26 7.78 6.01
C TRP A 53 26.10 6.26 6.17
N GLU A 54 26.97 5.62 6.94
CA GLU A 54 26.88 4.18 7.23
C GLU A 54 25.54 3.81 7.89
N LYS A 55 25.09 4.59 8.86
CA LYS A 55 23.78 4.40 9.51
C LYS A 55 22.65 4.55 8.51
N LYS A 56 22.73 5.54 7.63
CA LYS A 56 21.71 5.77 6.61
C LYS A 56 21.68 4.61 5.60
N LEU A 57 22.82 4.09 5.21
CA LEU A 57 22.90 2.91 4.34
C LEU A 57 22.26 1.68 4.95
N GLU A 58 22.45 1.45 6.25
CA GLU A 58 21.79 0.35 6.95
C GLU A 58 20.26 0.45 6.85
N GLU A 59 19.71 1.66 7.04
CA GLU A 59 18.28 1.92 6.86
C GLU A 59 17.83 1.65 5.42
N LEU A 60 18.60 2.12 4.44
CA LEU A 60 18.26 1.99 3.01
C LEU A 60 18.37 0.55 2.49
N LYS A 61 19.25 -0.26 3.08
CA LYS A 61 19.43 -1.67 2.72
C LYS A 61 18.41 -2.59 3.36
N GLN A 62 17.69 -2.13 4.39
CA GLN A 62 16.63 -2.92 5.01
C GLN A 62 15.47 -3.09 4.03
N PRO A 63 14.92 -4.30 3.90
CA PRO A 63 13.73 -4.49 3.08
C PRO A 63 12.59 -3.67 3.66
N LYS A 64 11.93 -2.91 2.79
CA LYS A 64 10.73 -2.17 3.19
C LYS A 64 9.63 -3.18 3.45
N VAL A 65 9.27 -3.36 4.72
CA VAL A 65 8.13 -4.18 5.11
C VAL A 65 6.88 -3.31 4.93
N ILE A 66 6.13 -3.58 3.86
CA ILE A 66 4.84 -2.94 3.63
C ILE A 66 3.80 -3.82 4.31
N PRO A 67 3.01 -3.29 5.28
CA PRO A 67 1.91 -4.05 5.84
C PRO A 67 0.97 -4.50 4.72
N ALA A 68 0.66 -5.79 4.68
CA ALA A 68 -0.10 -6.38 3.60
C ALA A 68 -1.22 -7.27 4.14
N ILE A 69 -2.23 -7.47 3.31
CA ILE A 69 -3.36 -8.37 3.57
C ILE A 69 -3.39 -9.42 2.46
N VAL A 70 -3.70 -10.64 2.85
CA VAL A 70 -3.86 -11.77 1.95
C VAL A 70 -5.36 -12.10 1.86
N ILE A 71 -5.89 -12.08 0.64
CA ILE A 71 -7.30 -12.30 0.36
C ILE A 71 -7.48 -13.59 -0.44
N TYR A 72 -8.34 -14.47 0.05
CA TYR A 72 -8.69 -15.72 -0.63
C TYR A 72 -10.02 -15.55 -1.35
N VAL A 73 -10.03 -15.74 -2.67
CA VAL A 73 -11.25 -15.65 -3.49
C VAL A 73 -11.43 -16.91 -4.31
N GLU A 74 -12.69 -17.30 -4.55
CA GLU A 74 -13.01 -18.44 -5.39
C GLU A 74 -13.01 -18.09 -6.87
N ASN A 75 -13.38 -16.85 -7.20
CA ASN A 75 -13.44 -16.36 -8.57
C ASN A 75 -12.81 -14.97 -8.69
N ALA A 76 -12.04 -14.79 -9.75
CA ALA A 76 -11.48 -13.50 -10.13
C ALA A 76 -11.33 -13.44 -11.64
N GLU A 77 -11.39 -12.24 -12.18
CA GLU A 77 -11.24 -12.01 -13.62
C GLU A 77 -10.08 -11.05 -13.86
N GLU A 78 -9.13 -11.47 -14.68
CA GLU A 78 -8.02 -10.61 -15.10
C GLU A 78 -8.47 -9.68 -16.22
N LEU A 79 -8.32 -8.38 -15.99
CA LEU A 79 -8.56 -7.34 -16.98
C LEU A 79 -7.22 -6.74 -17.41
N GLU A 80 -7.22 -5.77 -18.31
CA GLU A 80 -6.00 -5.19 -18.85
C GLU A 80 -5.08 -4.58 -17.76
N LYS A 81 -5.66 -3.75 -16.90
CA LYS A 81 -4.92 -3.01 -15.86
C LYS A 81 -5.28 -3.38 -14.42
N THR A 82 -6.31 -4.18 -14.26
CA THR A 82 -6.87 -4.53 -12.96
C THR A 82 -7.23 -6.00 -12.88
N TRP A 83 -7.41 -6.48 -11.66
CA TRP A 83 -8.09 -7.73 -11.39
C TRP A 83 -9.44 -7.41 -10.75
N LYS A 84 -10.49 -8.08 -11.21
CA LYS A 84 -11.81 -8.02 -10.61
C LYS A 84 -11.97 -9.22 -9.69
N LEU A 85 -11.96 -8.97 -8.39
CA LEU A 85 -12.17 -10.00 -7.38
C LEU A 85 -13.66 -10.10 -7.07
N ILE A 86 -14.21 -11.29 -7.13
CA ILE A 86 -15.59 -11.54 -6.77
C ILE A 86 -15.60 -12.04 -5.33
N LEU A 87 -16.11 -11.22 -4.43
CA LEU A 87 -16.14 -11.51 -3.01
C LEU A 87 -17.46 -12.20 -2.64
N SER A 88 -17.52 -12.72 -1.43
CA SER A 88 -18.71 -13.32 -0.86
C SER A 88 -19.01 -12.65 0.47
N ALA A 89 -20.23 -12.19 0.65
CA ALA A 89 -20.63 -11.49 1.85
C ALA A 89 -22.10 -11.75 2.17
N GLU A 90 -22.51 -11.39 3.37
CA GLU A 90 -23.91 -11.41 3.79
C GLU A 90 -24.27 -10.07 4.40
N LEU A 91 -25.47 -9.59 4.08
CA LEU A 91 -26.06 -8.42 4.67
C LEU A 91 -27.32 -8.88 5.39
N ARG A 92 -27.23 -9.13 6.70
CA ARG A 92 -28.21 -9.89 7.49
C ARG A 92 -28.40 -11.28 6.88
N SER A 93 -29.54 -11.57 6.29
CA SER A 93 -29.84 -12.84 5.62
C SER A 93 -29.66 -12.82 4.10
N ILE A 94 -29.25 -11.69 3.56
CA ILE A 94 -29.08 -11.51 2.11
C ILE A 94 -27.65 -11.92 1.70
N SER A 95 -27.53 -12.89 0.80
CA SER A 95 -26.23 -13.28 0.24
C SER A 95 -25.82 -12.32 -0.88
N LEU A 96 -24.59 -11.81 -0.81
CA LEU A 96 -24.05 -10.87 -1.76
C LEU A 96 -22.80 -11.41 -2.42
N THR A 97 -22.56 -11.00 -3.67
CA THR A 97 -21.31 -11.26 -4.40
C THR A 97 -20.73 -9.94 -4.90
N PRO A 98 -20.26 -9.08 -3.98
CA PRO A 98 -19.71 -7.79 -4.38
C PRO A 98 -18.40 -7.94 -5.12
N TRP A 99 -18.04 -6.93 -5.92
CA TRP A 99 -16.82 -6.93 -6.71
C TRP A 99 -15.82 -5.94 -6.12
N LEU A 100 -14.55 -6.29 -6.21
CA LEU A 100 -13.47 -5.40 -5.87
C LEU A 100 -12.49 -5.34 -7.04
N PHE A 101 -12.23 -4.14 -7.56
CA PHE A 101 -11.21 -3.95 -8.59
C PHE A 101 -9.88 -3.61 -7.92
N VAL A 102 -8.87 -4.42 -8.23
CA VAL A 102 -7.52 -4.22 -7.70
C VAL A 102 -6.58 -3.87 -8.85
N PRO A 103 -5.99 -2.68 -8.87
CA PRO A 103 -4.99 -2.35 -9.89
C PRO A 103 -3.82 -3.33 -9.84
N LYS A 104 -3.39 -3.82 -10.99
CA LYS A 104 -2.26 -4.77 -11.07
C LYS A 104 -0.99 -4.21 -10.41
N SER A 105 -0.79 -2.89 -10.48
CA SER A 105 0.36 -2.22 -9.86
C SER A 105 0.38 -2.30 -8.32
N LEU A 106 -0.76 -2.57 -7.68
CA LEU A 106 -0.86 -2.71 -6.22
C LEU A 106 -0.83 -4.16 -5.75
N ILE A 107 -0.86 -5.12 -6.66
CA ILE A 107 -0.81 -6.52 -6.28
C ILE A 107 0.64 -6.91 -5.98
N LEU A 108 0.89 -7.34 -4.76
CA LEU A 108 2.22 -7.75 -4.30
C LEU A 108 2.52 -9.21 -4.67
N GLU A 109 1.51 -10.07 -4.66
CA GLU A 109 1.64 -11.47 -4.97
C GLU A 109 0.30 -12.06 -5.38
N ILE A 110 0.30 -13.00 -6.32
CA ILE A 110 -0.86 -13.81 -6.73
C ILE A 110 -0.43 -15.27 -6.67
N ALA A 111 -1.25 -16.12 -6.07
CA ALA A 111 -1.02 -17.55 -6.01
C ALA A 111 -2.36 -18.31 -6.16
N GLU A 112 -2.27 -19.57 -6.51
CA GLU A 112 -3.43 -20.47 -6.54
C GLU A 112 -3.20 -21.61 -5.56
N LYS A 113 -4.21 -21.93 -4.77
CA LYS A 113 -4.15 -23.01 -3.79
C LYS A 113 -5.56 -23.55 -3.50
N GLU A 114 -5.74 -24.88 -3.60
CA GLU A 114 -6.99 -25.53 -3.28
C GLU A 114 -8.22 -24.91 -3.96
N GLU A 115 -8.11 -24.66 -5.27
CA GLU A 115 -9.15 -24.05 -6.10
C GLU A 115 -9.48 -22.58 -5.74
N LYS A 116 -8.65 -21.96 -4.93
CA LYS A 116 -8.79 -20.54 -4.58
C LYS A 116 -7.65 -19.74 -5.17
N ILE A 117 -7.94 -18.48 -5.51
CA ILE A 117 -6.95 -17.52 -5.95
C ILE A 117 -6.61 -16.64 -4.75
N ILE A 118 -5.32 -16.49 -4.49
CA ILE A 118 -4.82 -15.75 -3.33
C ILE A 118 -4.16 -14.48 -3.82
N PHE A 119 -4.65 -13.33 -3.34
CA PHE A 119 -4.09 -12.02 -3.67
C PHE A 119 -3.48 -11.39 -2.42
N LYS A 120 -2.25 -10.90 -2.57
CA LYS A 120 -1.59 -10.11 -1.54
C LYS A 120 -1.57 -8.65 -1.97
N VAL A 121 -2.16 -7.78 -1.17
CA VAL A 121 -2.31 -6.35 -1.46
C VAL A 121 -1.89 -5.51 -0.25
N PRO A 122 -1.52 -4.24 -0.45
CA PRO A 122 -1.23 -3.36 0.69
C PRO A 122 -2.43 -3.24 1.63
N GLN A 123 -2.18 -3.27 2.92
CA GLN A 123 -3.23 -3.16 3.95
C GLN A 123 -4.05 -1.87 3.79
N TRP A 124 -3.39 -0.74 3.52
CA TRP A 124 -4.08 0.54 3.35
C TRP A 124 -5.09 0.52 2.20
N PHE A 125 -4.73 -0.16 1.10
CA PHE A 125 -5.61 -0.31 -0.06
C PHE A 125 -6.83 -1.18 0.29
N TRP A 126 -6.60 -2.29 0.96
CA TRP A 126 -7.67 -3.20 1.38
C TRP A 126 -8.67 -2.50 2.31
N GLU A 127 -8.17 -1.84 3.36
CA GLU A 127 -9.02 -1.14 4.33
C GLU A 127 -9.87 -0.05 3.68
N LYS A 128 -9.25 0.77 2.83
CA LYS A 128 -9.95 1.83 2.09
C LYS A 128 -11.00 1.26 1.14
N SER A 129 -10.64 0.22 0.38
CA SER A 129 -11.51 -0.39 -0.62
C SER A 129 -12.68 -1.13 0.03
N LEU A 130 -12.43 -1.84 1.12
CA LEU A 130 -13.49 -2.53 1.85
C LEU A 130 -14.47 -1.54 2.46
N SER A 131 -13.98 -0.46 3.06
CA SER A 131 -14.84 0.59 3.63
C SER A 131 -15.74 1.21 2.56
N GLN A 132 -15.19 1.49 1.38
CA GLN A 132 -15.98 2.05 0.28
C GLN A 132 -17.00 1.05 -0.26
N LEU A 133 -16.59 -0.21 -0.39
CA LEU A 133 -17.47 -1.29 -0.84
C LEU A 133 -18.67 -1.47 0.11
N ILE A 134 -18.42 -1.48 1.41
CA ILE A 134 -19.49 -1.58 2.42
C ILE A 134 -20.43 -0.40 2.31
N LYS A 135 -19.90 0.81 2.21
CA LYS A 135 -20.69 2.04 2.07
C LYS A 135 -21.58 1.97 0.84
N ASP A 136 -21.04 1.57 -0.32
CA ASP A 136 -21.80 1.46 -1.56
C ASP A 136 -22.90 0.42 -1.48
N GLN A 137 -22.64 -0.72 -0.84
CA GLN A 137 -23.64 -1.77 -0.64
C GLN A 137 -24.77 -1.30 0.27
N LEU A 138 -24.46 -0.59 1.35
CA LEU A 138 -25.45 -0.05 2.26
C LEU A 138 -26.31 1.00 1.59
N GLU A 139 -25.73 1.90 0.81
CA GLU A 139 -26.47 2.91 0.04
C GLU A 139 -27.43 2.26 -0.93
N PHE A 140 -26.97 1.24 -1.66
CA PHE A 140 -27.81 0.51 -2.62
C PHE A 140 -29.01 -0.16 -1.94
N PHE A 141 -28.79 -0.90 -0.85
CA PHE A 141 -29.86 -1.64 -0.18
C PHE A 141 -30.76 -0.77 0.68
N ASN A 142 -30.29 0.39 1.12
CA ASN A 142 -31.09 1.34 1.91
C ASN A 142 -31.89 2.34 1.06
N LYS A 143 -31.59 2.42 -0.23
CA LYS A 143 -32.14 3.41 -1.14
C LYS A 143 -33.68 3.55 -1.09
N ASP A 144 -34.39 2.41 -1.03
CA ASP A 144 -35.86 2.37 -1.05
C ASP A 144 -36.45 2.03 0.32
N ARG A 145 -35.66 2.07 1.39
CA ARG A 145 -36.13 1.78 2.74
C ARG A 145 -36.58 3.06 3.46
N GLU A 146 -37.66 2.96 4.19
CA GLU A 146 -38.20 4.06 5.02
C GLU A 146 -37.77 3.91 6.50
N SER A 147 -37.44 2.69 6.92
CA SER A 147 -37.04 2.36 8.28
C SER A 147 -36.21 1.09 8.30
N ASP A 148 -35.68 0.71 9.45
CA ASP A 148 -34.85 -0.49 9.64
C ASP A 148 -33.70 -0.56 8.64
N PHE A 149 -32.95 0.55 8.51
CA PHE A 149 -31.83 0.64 7.61
C PHE A 149 -30.74 -0.36 7.97
N PHE A 150 -30.05 -0.87 6.93
CA PHE A 150 -28.84 -1.65 7.11
C PHE A 150 -27.71 -0.75 7.59
N GLU A 151 -26.94 -1.25 8.53
CA GLU A 151 -25.79 -0.57 9.09
C GLU A 151 -24.52 -1.36 8.78
N LYS A 152 -23.37 -0.76 8.98
CA LYS A 152 -22.05 -1.39 8.73
C LYS A 152 -21.91 -2.73 9.43
N GLU A 153 -22.43 -2.86 10.65
CA GLU A 153 -22.38 -4.08 11.46
C GLU A 153 -23.20 -5.22 10.86
N ASP A 154 -24.13 -4.93 9.99
CA ASP A 154 -24.94 -5.94 9.28
C ASP A 154 -24.20 -6.62 8.15
N PHE A 155 -23.11 -6.00 7.68
CA PHE A 155 -22.28 -6.53 6.60
C PHE A 155 -21.25 -7.50 7.15
N ASN A 156 -21.22 -8.72 6.58
CA ASN A 156 -20.29 -9.78 6.99
C ASN A 156 -19.58 -10.36 5.77
N LEU A 157 -18.28 -10.06 5.61
CA LEU A 157 -17.45 -10.63 4.57
C LEU A 157 -17.18 -12.11 4.89
N LYS A 158 -17.40 -12.99 3.90
CA LYS A 158 -17.21 -14.44 4.06
C LYS A 158 -15.83 -14.92 3.60
N ASN A 159 -15.13 -14.14 2.80
CA ASN A 159 -13.79 -14.50 2.33
C ASN A 159 -12.80 -14.58 3.49
N LYS A 160 -11.89 -15.55 3.39
CA LYS A 160 -10.79 -15.66 4.34
C LYS A 160 -9.80 -14.52 4.10
N ILE A 161 -9.43 -13.82 5.16
CA ILE A 161 -8.48 -12.72 5.16
C ILE A 161 -7.40 -13.00 6.18
N GLU A 162 -6.14 -12.85 5.80
CA GLU A 162 -5.00 -13.04 6.70
C GLU A 162 -4.06 -11.82 6.61
N GLU A 163 -3.30 -11.59 7.66
CA GLU A 163 -2.20 -10.64 7.61
C GLU A 163 -1.04 -11.26 6.84
N GLY A 164 -0.50 -10.47 5.92
CA GLY A 164 0.56 -10.93 5.04
C GLY A 164 1.99 -10.65 5.52
#